data_c4effeb85fe780d962e2522bee3c4bc3
#
_entry.id   c4effeb85fe780d962e2522bee3c4bc3
#
_cell.length_a   1.000
_cell.length_b   1.000
_cell.length_c   1.000
_cell.angle_alpha   90.00
_cell.angle_beta   90.00
_cell.angle_gamma   90.00
#
_symmetry.space_group_name_H-M   'P 1'
#
loop_
_entity.id
_entity.type
_entity.pdbx_description
1 polymer ?
#
loop_
_entity_poly.entity_id
_entity_poly.type
_entity_poly.pdbx_seq_one_letter_code
_entity_poly.pdbx_strand_id
1 'polypeptide(L)'
;MADLALELSGAESGPDDATDGVWLTCIECGETFAPFADVRYTCDDCDSLLEVRYADHPTFEDFEGRGVWRYSDALPFEEGVTLPEGDTPLHYVPRLEDEVGVRNLRIKHEGMNPTGSFKDRGMTVGVRVAQAVGVDRLACASTGNTSAALAAYGARAGLETLVLLPSGKVAAGKVAQASLHGARILEVDGNFDACLDIVQDLANRGEAYLLNSLNPFRLEGQKTIGFEILERFYADEGRYPDRIVLPVGNAGNTAALYKAFRELVRSGALAPGDVPKLTGVQAEGAAPMVEAIAEDRETTRRWEDVETIATAIRIGNPVNAPKALPGIRETGGTAVAVSDEEITSAQRALASEGVGVEPASAASVAGLRKLREAGDIGAGEDVVCLTTGHLLKDPDAAAEAGADPEPVPNDTDDVLRHLAGERVSGETGLLGRLRSLVR
;
A
#
# COMPACT_ATOMS: atom_id res chain seq x y z
N MET A 1 -1.01 19.09 17.58
CA MET A 1 -2.35 18.52 17.93
C MET A 1 -3.41 19.56 18.26
N ALA A 2 -3.09 20.70 18.90
CA ALA A 2 -4.06 21.80 19.03
C ALA A 2 -4.37 22.50 17.70
N ASP A 3 -3.41 22.55 16.78
CA ASP A 3 -3.59 23.14 15.44
C ASP A 3 -4.45 22.27 14.53
N LEU A 4 -4.35 20.94 14.63
CA LEU A 4 -5.23 19.99 13.90
C LEU A 4 -6.72 20.24 14.22
N ALA A 5 -7.04 20.58 15.46
CA ALA A 5 -8.42 20.84 15.90
C ALA A 5 -8.97 22.17 15.39
N LEU A 6 -8.12 23.16 15.11
CA LEU A 6 -8.53 24.49 14.66
C LEU A 6 -8.74 24.58 13.14
N GLU A 7 -7.96 23.84 12.34
CA GLU A 7 -8.14 23.77 10.88
C GLU A 7 -9.30 22.87 10.45
N LEU A 8 -9.75 21.96 11.32
CA LEU A 8 -10.79 20.96 11.03
C LEU A 8 -12.20 21.37 11.45
N SER A 9 -12.41 22.51 12.12
CA SER A 9 -13.73 22.95 12.60
C SER A 9 -14.44 23.83 11.57
N GLY A 10 -15.07 23.24 10.57
CA GLY A 10 -15.96 23.93 9.67
C GLY A 10 -16.60 22.97 8.67
N ALA A 11 -17.93 23.06 8.49
CA ALA A 11 -18.57 22.44 7.34
C ALA A 11 -17.98 23.07 6.09
N GLU A 12 -17.32 22.30 5.24
CA GLU A 12 -16.87 22.77 3.94
C GLU A 12 -18.11 22.92 3.08
N SER A 13 -18.50 24.16 2.75
CA SER A 13 -19.51 24.40 1.72
C SER A 13 -18.86 24.07 0.38
N GLY A 14 -19.34 23.02 -0.28
CA GLY A 14 -18.89 22.67 -1.63
C GLY A 14 -19.18 23.80 -2.62
N PRO A 15 -18.45 23.84 -3.74
CA PRO A 15 -18.72 24.78 -4.83
C PRO A 15 -20.10 24.47 -5.47
N ASP A 16 -20.62 25.44 -6.25
CA ASP A 16 -21.93 25.32 -6.91
C ASP A 16 -22.04 24.14 -7.90
N ASP A 17 -20.89 23.62 -8.37
CA ASP A 17 -20.77 22.46 -9.27
C ASP A 17 -20.43 21.13 -8.58
N ALA A 18 -20.50 21.10 -7.24
CA ALA A 18 -20.40 19.84 -6.49
C ALA A 18 -21.50 18.86 -6.94
N THR A 19 -21.14 17.60 -7.13
CA THR A 19 -22.09 16.53 -7.50
C THR A 19 -22.37 15.68 -6.27
N ASP A 20 -23.61 15.68 -5.81
CA ASP A 20 -24.06 14.93 -4.63
C ASP A 20 -23.17 15.18 -3.37
N GLY A 21 -22.75 16.44 -3.18
CA GLY A 21 -21.88 16.82 -2.07
C GLY A 21 -20.41 16.41 -2.23
N VAL A 22 -19.99 15.98 -3.43
CA VAL A 22 -18.61 15.59 -3.74
C VAL A 22 -17.99 16.58 -4.73
N TRP A 23 -16.73 16.96 -4.54
CA TRP A 23 -15.95 17.78 -5.48
C TRP A 23 -14.46 17.44 -5.42
N LEU A 24 -13.66 17.92 -6.37
CA LEU A 24 -12.21 17.89 -6.33
C LEU A 24 -11.68 19.26 -5.90
N THR A 25 -10.60 19.26 -5.10
CA THR A 25 -9.89 20.49 -4.70
C THR A 25 -8.40 20.34 -4.95
N CYS A 26 -7.79 21.34 -5.51
CA CYS A 26 -6.33 21.42 -5.61
C CYS A 26 -5.72 21.62 -4.21
N ILE A 27 -4.73 20.80 -3.86
CA ILE A 27 -4.10 20.87 -2.53
C ILE A 27 -3.20 22.09 -2.35
N GLU A 28 -2.82 22.78 -3.44
CA GLU A 28 -1.90 23.91 -3.42
C GLU A 28 -2.64 25.25 -3.54
N CYS A 29 -3.42 25.45 -4.61
CA CYS A 29 -4.09 26.73 -4.86
C CYS A 29 -5.55 26.78 -4.38
N GLY A 30 -6.13 25.65 -3.98
CA GLY A 30 -7.51 25.56 -3.50
C GLY A 30 -8.59 25.61 -4.59
N GLU A 31 -8.21 25.66 -5.89
CA GLU A 31 -9.16 25.61 -7.00
C GLU A 31 -10.01 24.34 -6.94
N THR A 32 -11.31 24.48 -7.26
CA THR A 32 -12.27 23.38 -7.16
C THR A 32 -12.82 22.98 -8.53
N PHE A 33 -13.18 21.68 -8.66
CA PHE A 33 -13.66 21.12 -9.91
C PHE A 33 -14.78 20.13 -9.66
N ALA A 34 -15.72 20.05 -10.62
CA ALA A 34 -16.73 18.99 -10.65
C ALA A 34 -16.04 17.61 -10.76
N PRO A 35 -16.47 16.61 -9.94
CA PRO A 35 -15.72 15.38 -9.77
C PRO A 35 -15.82 14.42 -10.97
N PHE A 36 -16.90 14.51 -11.77
CA PHE A 36 -17.23 13.53 -12.81
C PHE A 36 -17.54 14.17 -14.17
N ALA A 37 -17.43 15.49 -14.31
CA ALA A 37 -17.70 16.18 -15.57
C ALA A 37 -16.63 15.91 -16.62
N ASP A 38 -15.37 15.93 -16.19
CA ASP A 38 -14.19 15.68 -17.00
C ASP A 38 -13.19 14.79 -16.25
N VAL A 39 -12.33 14.09 -16.98
CA VAL A 39 -11.24 13.32 -16.40
C VAL A 39 -10.11 14.26 -15.99
N ARG A 40 -9.86 14.38 -14.67
CA ARG A 40 -8.81 15.24 -14.11
C ARG A 40 -7.92 14.46 -13.15
N TYR A 41 -6.61 14.73 -13.22
CA TYR A 41 -5.62 14.12 -12.34
C TYR A 41 -4.84 15.17 -11.56
N THR A 42 -4.65 16.36 -12.16
CA THR A 42 -3.96 17.51 -11.60
C THR A 42 -4.79 18.76 -11.80
N CYS A 43 -4.43 19.83 -11.12
CA CYS A 43 -5.02 21.15 -11.25
C CYS A 43 -4.65 21.77 -12.60
N ASP A 44 -5.63 22.38 -13.27
CA ASP A 44 -5.42 23.05 -14.56
C ASP A 44 -4.56 24.33 -14.43
N ASP A 45 -4.57 24.97 -13.24
CA ASP A 45 -3.89 26.24 -13.02
C ASP A 45 -2.43 26.10 -12.56
N CYS A 46 -2.12 25.04 -11.74
CA CYS A 46 -0.80 24.92 -11.12
C CYS A 46 -0.19 23.51 -11.19
N ASP A 47 -0.81 22.57 -11.94
CA ASP A 47 -0.38 21.18 -12.11
C ASP A 47 -0.25 20.38 -10.80
N SER A 48 -0.72 20.91 -9.66
CA SER A 48 -0.65 20.23 -8.38
C SER A 48 -1.71 19.14 -8.25
N LEU A 49 -1.56 18.28 -7.22
CA LEU A 49 -2.44 17.15 -6.98
C LEU A 49 -3.86 17.60 -6.58
N LEU A 50 -4.84 16.81 -6.98
CA LEU A 50 -6.23 16.97 -6.56
C LEU A 50 -6.55 16.04 -5.40
N GLU A 51 -7.45 16.50 -4.52
CA GLU A 51 -8.04 15.72 -3.43
C GLU A 51 -9.56 15.71 -3.57
N VAL A 52 -10.17 14.54 -3.36
CA VAL A 52 -11.64 14.43 -3.29
C VAL A 52 -12.11 15.03 -1.97
N ARG A 53 -13.15 15.86 -1.99
CA ARG A 53 -13.75 16.48 -0.81
C ARG A 53 -15.23 16.12 -0.72
N TYR A 54 -15.77 16.19 0.48
CA TYR A 54 -17.15 15.87 0.80
C TYR A 54 -17.76 16.96 1.66
N ALA A 55 -19.05 17.27 1.41
CA ALA A 55 -19.82 18.20 2.22
C ALA A 55 -20.11 17.63 3.62
N ASP A 56 -20.38 16.34 3.67
CA ASP A 56 -20.71 15.62 4.90
C ASP A 56 -19.65 14.54 5.17
N HIS A 57 -19.44 14.24 6.45
CA HIS A 57 -18.52 13.21 6.90
C HIS A 57 -19.25 12.23 7.81
N PRO A 58 -19.31 10.93 7.45
CA PRO A 58 -19.99 9.92 8.24
C PRO A 58 -19.25 9.59 9.53
N THR A 59 -19.99 9.01 10.47
CA THR A 59 -19.45 8.41 11.69
C THR A 59 -19.34 6.89 11.56
N PHE A 60 -18.75 6.21 12.54
CA PHE A 60 -18.69 4.75 12.53
C PHE A 60 -20.06 4.07 12.58
N GLU A 61 -21.11 4.76 13.08
CA GLU A 61 -22.47 4.24 13.17
C GLU A 61 -23.18 4.17 11.81
N ASP A 62 -22.69 4.94 10.83
CA ASP A 62 -23.26 5.00 9.49
C ASP A 62 -22.77 3.86 8.58
N PHE A 63 -21.70 3.17 8.98
CA PHE A 63 -21.06 2.16 8.16
C PHE A 63 -21.74 0.79 8.22
N GLU A 64 -22.32 0.36 7.10
CA GLU A 64 -23.04 -0.90 6.97
C GLU A 64 -22.47 -1.78 5.85
N GLY A 65 -22.64 -3.10 5.95
CA GLY A 65 -22.21 -4.04 4.92
C GLY A 65 -20.81 -4.62 5.15
N ARG A 66 -20.04 -4.83 4.08
CA ARG A 66 -18.73 -5.50 4.11
C ARG A 66 -17.75 -4.92 3.11
N GLY A 67 -16.46 -5.10 3.39
CA GLY A 67 -15.36 -4.70 2.51
C GLY A 67 -15.28 -3.18 2.33
N VAL A 68 -14.74 -2.75 1.19
CA VAL A 68 -14.59 -1.32 0.88
C VAL A 68 -15.94 -0.60 0.84
N TRP A 69 -16.97 -1.22 0.26
CA TRP A 69 -18.29 -0.62 0.08
C TRP A 69 -19.14 -0.59 1.36
N ARG A 70 -18.65 -1.18 2.46
CA ARG A 70 -19.15 -0.90 3.81
C ARG A 70 -19.10 0.58 4.16
N TYR A 71 -18.14 1.28 3.60
CA TYR A 71 -17.82 2.69 3.85
C TYR A 71 -18.37 3.61 2.76
N SER A 72 -19.45 3.21 2.08
CA SER A 72 -20.05 3.96 0.96
C SER A 72 -20.39 5.40 1.32
N ASP A 73 -20.87 5.66 2.54
CA ASP A 73 -21.17 7.02 3.01
C ASP A 73 -19.93 7.95 3.10
N ALA A 74 -18.74 7.36 3.10
CA ALA A 74 -17.46 8.07 2.99
C ALA A 74 -16.84 7.99 1.58
N LEU A 75 -17.54 7.46 0.59
CA LEU A 75 -17.04 7.25 -0.77
C LEU A 75 -17.85 8.07 -1.79
N PRO A 76 -17.31 8.28 -3.00
CA PRO A 76 -18.00 9.09 -4.00
C PRO A 76 -19.21 8.38 -4.65
N PHE A 77 -19.50 7.13 -4.28
CA PHE A 77 -20.64 6.32 -4.77
C PHE A 77 -21.09 5.35 -3.68
N GLU A 78 -22.37 4.96 -3.75
CA GLU A 78 -22.97 3.97 -2.85
C GLU A 78 -22.48 2.54 -3.12
N GLU A 79 -22.13 2.23 -4.38
CA GLU A 79 -21.68 0.91 -4.80
C GLU A 79 -20.69 0.97 -5.98
N GLY A 80 -19.95 -0.09 -6.19
CA GLY A 80 -19.01 -0.20 -7.30
C GLY A 80 -18.74 -1.62 -7.77
N VAL A 81 -17.75 -1.74 -8.64
CA VAL A 81 -17.29 -3.03 -9.18
C VAL A 81 -16.44 -3.73 -8.12
N THR A 82 -17.00 -4.70 -7.42
CA THR A 82 -16.34 -5.40 -6.31
C THR A 82 -15.90 -6.83 -6.64
N LEU A 83 -14.80 -7.24 -6.02
CA LEU A 83 -14.29 -8.62 -5.92
C LEU A 83 -14.15 -9.03 -4.43
N PRO A 84 -15.08 -8.69 -3.58
CA PRO A 84 -15.14 -8.45 -2.13
C PRO A 84 -13.78 -8.11 -1.50
N GLU A 85 -13.18 -7.00 -1.94
CA GLU A 85 -11.98 -6.40 -1.35
C GLU A 85 -12.29 -5.71 -0.02
N GLY A 86 -11.29 -5.62 0.85
CA GLY A 86 -11.45 -5.13 2.22
C GLY A 86 -11.75 -6.23 3.22
N ASP A 87 -12.19 -5.89 4.43
CA ASP A 87 -12.36 -6.81 5.57
C ASP A 87 -11.11 -7.66 5.83
N THR A 88 -9.94 -7.10 5.55
CA THR A 88 -8.67 -7.83 5.67
C THR A 88 -8.33 -8.08 7.14
N PRO A 89 -7.66 -9.21 7.44
CA PRO A 89 -7.36 -9.56 8.82
C PRO A 89 -6.51 -8.52 9.56
N LEU A 90 -6.81 -8.35 10.84
CA LEU A 90 -5.97 -7.67 11.82
C LEU A 90 -5.42 -8.74 12.77
N HIS A 91 -4.26 -9.33 12.41
CA HIS A 91 -3.66 -10.44 13.15
C HIS A 91 -3.01 -10.00 14.44
N TYR A 92 -3.21 -10.75 15.51
CA TYR A 92 -2.38 -10.69 16.70
C TYR A 92 -1.14 -11.59 16.49
N VAL A 93 0.04 -11.10 16.84
CA VAL A 93 1.34 -11.73 16.59
C VAL A 93 2.19 -11.79 17.86
N PRO A 94 1.84 -12.67 18.82
CA PRO A 94 2.38 -12.63 20.19
C PRO A 94 3.89 -12.83 20.28
N ARG A 95 4.49 -13.70 19.46
CA ARG A 95 5.94 -13.91 19.48
C ARG A 95 6.71 -12.69 18.99
N LEU A 96 6.17 -12.05 17.96
CA LEU A 96 6.74 -10.81 17.43
C LEU A 96 6.51 -9.64 18.39
N GLU A 97 5.38 -9.58 19.06
CA GLU A 97 5.08 -8.61 20.12
C GLU A 97 6.08 -8.72 21.26
N ASP A 98 6.32 -9.94 21.79
CA ASP A 98 7.30 -10.21 22.84
C ASP A 98 8.73 -9.82 22.42
N GLU A 99 9.10 -10.12 21.16
CA GLU A 99 10.42 -9.80 20.60
C GLU A 99 10.63 -8.28 20.50
N VAL A 100 9.65 -7.56 19.96
CA VAL A 100 9.70 -6.11 19.78
C VAL A 100 9.58 -5.37 21.13
N GLY A 101 8.76 -5.91 22.03
CA GLY A 101 8.54 -5.34 23.36
C GLY A 101 7.67 -4.09 23.35
N VAL A 102 6.56 -4.12 22.64
CA VAL A 102 5.45 -3.14 22.71
C VAL A 102 4.26 -3.73 23.45
N ARG A 103 3.26 -2.91 23.83
CA ARG A 103 2.12 -3.37 24.63
C ARG A 103 1.16 -4.28 23.85
N ASN A 104 0.91 -3.96 22.58
CA ASN A 104 0.02 -4.71 21.70
C ASN A 104 0.48 -4.49 20.26
N LEU A 105 0.76 -5.59 19.56
CA LEU A 105 1.18 -5.57 18.16
C LEU A 105 0.16 -6.29 17.30
N ARG A 106 -0.36 -5.57 16.30
CA ARG A 106 -1.27 -6.12 15.30
C ARG A 106 -0.70 -5.95 13.91
N ILE A 107 -1.00 -6.89 13.03
CA ILE A 107 -0.64 -6.82 11.60
C ILE A 107 -1.92 -6.69 10.78
N LYS A 108 -2.11 -5.55 10.13
CA LYS A 108 -3.16 -5.35 9.13
C LYS A 108 -2.68 -5.94 7.79
N HIS A 109 -3.24 -7.09 7.39
CA HIS A 109 -2.74 -7.88 6.28
C HIS A 109 -3.49 -7.62 4.97
N GLU A 110 -3.11 -6.57 4.27
CA GLU A 110 -3.71 -6.20 2.97
C GLU A 110 -3.36 -7.17 1.82
N GLY A 111 -2.40 -8.05 2.01
CA GLY A 111 -2.12 -9.15 1.10
C GLY A 111 -3.26 -10.16 0.95
N MET A 112 -4.28 -10.10 1.82
CA MET A 112 -5.47 -10.96 1.76
C MET A 112 -6.58 -10.42 0.86
N ASN A 113 -6.39 -9.27 0.23
CA ASN A 113 -7.28 -8.79 -0.83
C ASN A 113 -7.27 -9.72 -2.06
N PRO A 114 -8.30 -9.72 -2.92
CA PRO A 114 -8.48 -10.65 -4.04
C PRO A 114 -7.30 -10.81 -4.98
N THR A 115 -6.59 -9.71 -5.32
CA THR A 115 -5.39 -9.80 -6.18
C THR A 115 -4.08 -9.87 -5.40
N GLY A 116 -4.16 -9.98 -4.07
CA GLY A 116 -3.01 -10.15 -3.20
C GLY A 116 -2.37 -8.83 -2.73
N SER A 117 -3.06 -7.69 -2.80
CA SER A 117 -2.53 -6.42 -2.27
C SER A 117 -3.61 -5.37 -2.02
N PHE A 118 -3.27 -4.34 -1.24
CA PHE A 118 -4.12 -3.17 -0.96
C PHE A 118 -4.57 -2.40 -2.20
N LYS A 119 -3.94 -2.62 -3.36
CA LYS A 119 -4.29 -1.93 -4.61
C LYS A 119 -5.74 -2.15 -5.02
N ASP A 120 -6.33 -3.27 -4.63
CA ASP A 120 -7.72 -3.62 -4.87
C ASP A 120 -8.69 -2.56 -4.36
N ARG A 121 -8.42 -2.03 -3.16
CA ARG A 121 -9.27 -0.98 -2.55
C ARG A 121 -9.36 0.27 -3.41
N GLY A 122 -8.24 0.74 -3.93
CA GLY A 122 -8.23 1.90 -4.82
C GLY A 122 -8.78 1.59 -6.21
N MET A 123 -8.68 0.34 -6.67
CA MET A 123 -9.16 -0.04 -7.99
C MET A 123 -10.69 -0.17 -8.05
N THR A 124 -11.34 -0.71 -7.01
CA THR A 124 -12.81 -0.78 -6.99
C THR A 124 -13.45 0.60 -7.15
N VAL A 125 -12.94 1.62 -6.42
CA VAL A 125 -13.43 3.01 -6.52
C VAL A 125 -13.01 3.64 -7.85
N GLY A 126 -11.75 3.53 -8.25
CA GLY A 126 -11.25 4.13 -9.49
C GLY A 126 -11.94 3.59 -10.74
N VAL A 127 -12.24 2.29 -10.81
CA VAL A 127 -13.01 1.68 -11.90
C VAL A 127 -14.46 2.15 -11.90
N ARG A 128 -15.07 2.32 -10.73
CA ARG A 128 -16.43 2.89 -10.63
C ARG A 128 -16.50 4.33 -11.16
N VAL A 129 -15.47 5.14 -10.85
CA VAL A 129 -15.36 6.50 -11.43
C VAL A 129 -15.20 6.44 -12.95
N ALA A 130 -14.33 5.55 -13.47
CA ALA A 130 -14.15 5.37 -14.91
C ALA A 130 -15.48 5.07 -15.62
N GLN A 131 -16.33 4.22 -15.03
CA GLN A 131 -17.68 3.96 -15.56
C GLN A 131 -18.57 5.22 -15.50
N ALA A 132 -18.49 6.01 -14.43
CA ALA A 132 -19.31 7.21 -14.26
C ALA A 132 -18.95 8.30 -15.28
N VAL A 133 -17.66 8.45 -15.61
CA VAL A 133 -17.21 9.40 -16.66
C VAL A 133 -17.31 8.84 -18.08
N GLY A 134 -17.78 7.59 -18.23
CA GLY A 134 -18.12 6.99 -19.54
C GLY A 134 -16.91 6.59 -20.38
N VAL A 135 -15.79 6.20 -19.79
CA VAL A 135 -14.62 5.70 -20.52
C VAL A 135 -14.67 4.17 -20.69
N ASP A 136 -14.21 3.69 -21.84
CA ASP A 136 -14.22 2.27 -22.19
C ASP A 136 -12.88 1.56 -21.92
N ARG A 137 -11.82 2.33 -21.62
CA ARG A 137 -10.46 1.81 -21.44
C ARG A 137 -9.80 2.34 -20.19
N LEU A 138 -9.22 1.41 -19.42
CA LEU A 138 -8.39 1.69 -18.26
C LEU A 138 -6.91 1.56 -18.63
N ALA A 139 -6.04 2.36 -18.06
CA ALA A 139 -4.60 2.25 -18.28
C ALA A 139 -3.76 2.45 -17.04
N CYS A 140 -2.61 1.77 -16.98
CA CYS A 140 -1.54 2.07 -16.03
C CYS A 140 -0.16 1.74 -16.59
N ALA A 141 0.86 2.42 -16.07
CA ALA A 141 2.26 2.00 -16.15
C ALA A 141 2.61 1.28 -14.85
N SER A 142 2.77 -0.06 -14.90
CA SER A 142 3.12 -0.85 -13.71
C SER A 142 3.43 -2.31 -14.07
N THR A 143 4.46 -2.86 -13.44
CA THR A 143 4.84 -4.28 -13.56
C THR A 143 4.36 -5.15 -12.39
N GLY A 144 3.66 -4.57 -11.40
CA GLY A 144 3.40 -5.23 -10.11
C GLY A 144 1.94 -5.17 -9.65
N ASN A 145 1.75 -4.86 -8.37
CA ASN A 145 0.44 -4.90 -7.70
C ASN A 145 -0.62 -4.02 -8.37
N THR A 146 -0.23 -2.87 -8.94
CA THR A 146 -1.18 -1.96 -9.61
C THR A 146 -1.76 -2.57 -10.88
N SER A 147 -0.92 -3.15 -11.76
CA SER A 147 -1.38 -3.78 -13.00
C SER A 147 -2.24 -5.02 -12.75
N ALA A 148 -1.88 -5.82 -11.73
CA ALA A 148 -2.66 -6.99 -11.33
C ALA A 148 -4.09 -6.60 -10.89
N ALA A 149 -4.20 -5.61 -10.00
CA ALA A 149 -5.49 -5.11 -9.53
C ALA A 149 -6.28 -4.45 -10.68
N LEU A 150 -5.63 -3.57 -11.47
CA LEU A 150 -6.29 -2.92 -12.62
C LEU A 150 -6.91 -3.94 -13.57
N ALA A 151 -6.17 -4.98 -13.93
CA ALA A 151 -6.64 -6.00 -14.85
C ALA A 151 -7.83 -6.79 -14.30
N ALA A 152 -7.79 -7.16 -13.02
CA ALA A 152 -8.85 -7.91 -12.36
C ALA A 152 -10.17 -7.11 -12.30
N TYR A 153 -10.10 -5.85 -11.84
CA TYR A 153 -11.27 -4.98 -11.73
C TYR A 153 -11.77 -4.50 -13.09
N GLY A 154 -10.87 -4.24 -14.06
CA GLY A 154 -11.23 -3.92 -15.43
C GLY A 154 -11.97 -5.08 -16.10
N ALA A 155 -11.47 -6.32 -15.97
CA ALA A 155 -12.15 -7.52 -16.46
C ALA A 155 -13.53 -7.70 -15.81
N ARG A 156 -13.64 -7.48 -14.50
CA ARG A 156 -14.90 -7.56 -13.77
C ARG A 156 -15.91 -6.51 -14.22
N ALA A 157 -15.43 -5.32 -14.60
CA ALA A 157 -16.23 -4.21 -15.12
C ALA A 157 -16.59 -4.35 -16.61
N GLY A 158 -15.96 -5.27 -17.33
CA GLY A 158 -16.10 -5.39 -18.79
C GLY A 158 -15.40 -4.26 -19.58
N LEU A 159 -14.39 -3.60 -18.97
CA LEU A 159 -13.62 -2.52 -19.60
C LEU A 159 -12.31 -3.04 -20.20
N GLU A 160 -11.88 -2.45 -21.32
CA GLU A 160 -10.55 -2.73 -21.88
C GLU A 160 -9.47 -2.28 -20.89
N THR A 161 -8.47 -3.12 -20.66
CA THR A 161 -7.38 -2.81 -19.73
C THR A 161 -6.04 -2.81 -20.46
N LEU A 162 -5.31 -1.71 -20.35
CA LEU A 162 -4.03 -1.48 -20.97
C LEU A 162 -2.93 -1.34 -19.88
N VAL A 163 -1.88 -2.14 -20.02
CA VAL A 163 -0.70 -2.09 -19.13
C VAL A 163 0.53 -1.81 -19.96
N LEU A 164 1.22 -0.70 -19.66
CA LEU A 164 2.49 -0.34 -20.28
C LEU A 164 3.66 -0.67 -19.38
N LEU A 165 4.71 -1.26 -19.97
CA LEU A 165 5.96 -1.60 -19.25
C LEU A 165 7.18 -1.41 -20.17
N PRO A 166 8.38 -1.23 -19.57
CA PRO A 166 9.61 -1.14 -20.33
C PRO A 166 9.97 -2.48 -20.97
N SER A 167 10.42 -2.45 -22.24
CA SER A 167 10.87 -3.64 -22.96
C SER A 167 12.00 -4.37 -22.26
N GLY A 168 11.92 -5.71 -22.22
CA GLY A 168 13.01 -6.60 -21.81
C GLY A 168 13.43 -6.55 -20.35
N LYS A 169 12.70 -5.84 -19.49
CA LYS A 169 13.03 -5.65 -18.06
C LYS A 169 12.06 -6.30 -17.07
N VAL A 170 11.07 -7.05 -17.54
CA VAL A 170 10.01 -7.57 -16.68
C VAL A 170 9.95 -9.09 -16.73
N ALA A 171 10.11 -9.73 -15.58
CA ALA A 171 9.89 -11.17 -15.45
C ALA A 171 8.44 -11.52 -15.76
N ALA A 172 8.20 -12.56 -16.56
CA ALA A 172 6.87 -13.01 -16.95
C ALA A 172 5.93 -13.25 -15.76
N GLY A 173 6.48 -13.72 -14.62
CA GLY A 173 5.72 -13.93 -13.38
C GLY A 173 5.09 -12.66 -12.81
N LYS A 174 5.75 -11.50 -12.96
CA LYS A 174 5.25 -10.22 -12.43
C LYS A 174 4.03 -9.68 -13.20
N VAL A 175 3.87 -10.05 -14.46
CA VAL A 175 2.73 -9.63 -15.30
C VAL A 175 1.71 -10.74 -15.53
N ALA A 176 2.00 -11.96 -15.08
CA ALA A 176 1.16 -13.14 -15.32
C ALA A 176 -0.29 -12.93 -14.85
N GLN A 177 -0.48 -12.30 -13.70
CA GLN A 177 -1.80 -12.03 -13.15
C GLN A 177 -2.58 -11.04 -14.05
N ALA A 178 -1.95 -9.95 -14.50
CA ALA A 178 -2.59 -9.00 -15.41
C ALA A 178 -2.92 -9.63 -16.76
N SER A 179 -2.00 -10.42 -17.31
CA SER A 179 -2.21 -11.16 -18.56
C SER A 179 -3.36 -12.16 -18.46
N LEU A 180 -3.44 -12.92 -17.36
CA LEU A 180 -4.49 -13.91 -17.15
C LEU A 180 -5.90 -13.28 -17.08
N HIS A 181 -6.00 -12.06 -16.50
CA HIS A 181 -7.24 -11.29 -16.48
C HIS A 181 -7.56 -10.60 -17.83
N GLY A 182 -6.77 -10.82 -18.87
CA GLY A 182 -7.05 -10.34 -20.22
C GLY A 182 -6.59 -8.91 -20.52
N ALA A 183 -5.71 -8.33 -19.68
CA ALA A 183 -5.13 -7.03 -19.97
C ALA A 183 -4.24 -7.09 -21.23
N ARG A 184 -4.32 -6.06 -22.08
CA ARG A 184 -3.34 -5.83 -23.15
C ARG A 184 -2.07 -5.27 -22.53
N ILE A 185 -0.98 -6.02 -22.67
CA ILE A 185 0.33 -5.62 -22.18
C ILE A 185 1.15 -5.12 -23.35
N LEU A 186 1.61 -3.86 -23.28
CA LEU A 186 2.46 -3.24 -24.28
C LEU A 186 3.85 -2.99 -23.71
N GLU A 187 4.85 -3.54 -24.39
CA GLU A 187 6.26 -3.28 -24.09
C GLU A 187 6.73 -2.04 -24.85
N VAL A 188 7.12 -1.01 -24.10
CA VAL A 188 7.59 0.28 -24.62
C VAL A 188 9.10 0.28 -24.68
N ASP A 189 9.67 0.71 -25.80
CA ASP A 189 11.11 0.95 -25.93
C ASP A 189 11.51 2.20 -25.13
N GLY A 190 11.96 1.99 -23.88
CA GLY A 190 12.28 3.05 -22.93
C GLY A 190 12.38 2.55 -21.51
N ASN A 191 12.33 3.47 -20.56
CA ASN A 191 12.28 3.21 -19.12
C ASN A 191 10.85 3.32 -18.57
N PHE A 192 10.71 3.20 -17.25
CA PHE A 192 9.41 3.29 -16.59
C PHE A 192 8.78 4.70 -16.72
N ASP A 193 9.58 5.75 -16.68
CA ASP A 193 9.09 7.12 -16.83
C ASP A 193 8.47 7.33 -18.22
N ALA A 194 9.11 6.81 -19.29
CA ALA A 194 8.54 6.84 -20.64
C ALA A 194 7.19 6.12 -20.74
N CYS A 195 7.01 5.00 -20.03
CA CYS A 195 5.72 4.32 -19.96
C CYS A 195 4.67 5.19 -19.28
N LEU A 196 5.04 5.85 -18.19
CA LEU A 196 4.14 6.72 -17.43
C LEU A 196 3.73 7.95 -18.25
N ASP A 197 4.68 8.57 -18.94
CA ASP A 197 4.42 9.74 -19.83
C ASP A 197 3.42 9.35 -20.94
N ILE A 198 3.60 8.18 -21.57
CA ILE A 198 2.69 7.71 -22.61
C ILE A 198 1.27 7.45 -22.04
N VAL A 199 1.16 6.83 -20.86
CA VAL A 199 -0.16 6.59 -20.25
C VAL A 199 -0.84 7.90 -19.86
N GLN A 200 -0.09 8.90 -19.38
CA GLN A 200 -0.62 10.23 -19.08
C GLN A 200 -1.06 10.96 -20.37
N ASP A 201 -0.29 10.86 -21.47
CA ASP A 201 -0.69 11.44 -22.75
C ASP A 201 -1.96 10.79 -23.31
N LEU A 202 -2.10 9.46 -23.21
CA LEU A 202 -3.34 8.77 -23.56
C LEU A 202 -4.52 9.26 -22.72
N ALA A 203 -4.31 9.46 -21.43
CA ALA A 203 -5.35 9.94 -20.52
C ALA A 203 -5.75 11.39 -20.85
N ASN A 204 -4.78 12.26 -21.12
CA ASN A 204 -5.02 13.67 -21.50
C ASN A 204 -5.75 13.80 -22.85
N ARG A 205 -5.61 12.81 -23.72
CA ARG A 205 -6.36 12.75 -25.01
C ARG A 205 -7.73 12.12 -24.88
N GLY A 206 -8.13 11.67 -23.67
CA GLY A 206 -9.40 10.97 -23.46
C GLY A 206 -9.44 9.53 -23.99
N GLU A 207 -8.29 8.96 -24.36
CA GLU A 207 -8.17 7.62 -24.94
C GLU A 207 -8.16 6.50 -23.89
N ALA A 208 -7.85 6.83 -22.61
CA ALA A 208 -7.86 5.89 -21.50
C ALA A 208 -8.01 6.61 -20.16
N TYR A 209 -8.55 5.90 -19.16
CA TYR A 209 -8.61 6.38 -17.78
C TYR A 209 -7.39 5.89 -17.00
N LEU A 210 -6.57 6.83 -16.51
CA LEU A 210 -5.33 6.55 -15.80
C LEU A 210 -5.62 6.10 -14.35
N LEU A 211 -5.13 4.93 -13.97
CA LEU A 211 -5.24 4.38 -12.61
C LEU A 211 -3.86 4.14 -11.96
N ASN A 212 -2.94 5.09 -12.13
CA ASN A 212 -1.70 5.19 -11.38
C ASN A 212 -1.88 5.98 -10.06
N SER A 213 -0.79 6.23 -9.33
CA SER A 213 -0.80 6.91 -8.03
C SER A 213 -1.25 8.38 -8.08
N LEU A 214 -1.30 8.97 -9.27
CA LEU A 214 -1.75 10.34 -9.50
C LEU A 214 -3.28 10.48 -9.36
N ASN A 215 -4.05 9.43 -9.65
CA ASN A 215 -5.51 9.47 -9.62
C ASN A 215 -6.04 9.67 -8.19
N PRO A 216 -6.76 10.77 -7.90
CA PRO A 216 -7.22 11.10 -6.55
C PRO A 216 -8.25 10.11 -5.99
N PHE A 217 -9.11 9.55 -6.83
CA PHE A 217 -10.16 8.62 -6.41
C PHE A 217 -9.64 7.27 -5.92
N ARG A 218 -8.43 6.89 -6.29
CA ARG A 218 -7.82 5.68 -5.73
C ARG A 218 -7.54 5.81 -4.23
N LEU A 219 -7.25 7.01 -3.75
CA LEU A 219 -7.04 7.26 -2.32
C LEU A 219 -8.33 7.06 -1.52
N GLU A 220 -9.49 7.30 -2.13
CA GLU A 220 -10.79 7.09 -1.48
C GLU A 220 -11.01 5.61 -1.10
N GLY A 221 -10.71 4.69 -2.01
CA GLY A 221 -10.74 3.27 -1.65
C GLY A 221 -9.67 2.89 -0.62
N GLN A 222 -8.46 3.45 -0.74
CA GLN A 222 -7.37 3.16 0.19
C GLN A 222 -7.62 3.69 1.61
N LYS A 223 -8.32 4.83 1.79
CA LYS A 223 -8.63 5.38 3.12
C LYS A 223 -9.44 4.43 3.99
N THR A 224 -10.21 3.51 3.38
CA THR A 224 -10.99 2.50 4.10
C THR A 224 -10.12 1.55 4.96
N ILE A 225 -8.81 1.44 4.67
CA ILE A 225 -7.85 0.75 5.54
C ILE A 225 -7.83 1.39 6.94
N GLY A 226 -7.83 2.73 6.98
CA GLY A 226 -7.84 3.48 8.25
C GLY A 226 -9.11 3.24 9.05
N PHE A 227 -10.26 3.27 8.40
CA PHE A 227 -11.55 2.97 9.04
C PHE A 227 -11.57 1.56 9.62
N GLU A 228 -11.19 0.54 8.83
CA GLU A 228 -11.14 -0.85 9.30
C GLU A 228 -10.17 -1.07 10.47
N ILE A 229 -8.99 -0.42 10.44
CA ILE A 229 -8.04 -0.53 11.56
C ILE A 229 -8.66 0.03 12.82
N LEU A 230 -9.23 1.23 12.76
CA LEU A 230 -9.79 1.89 13.93
C LEU A 230 -11.00 1.13 14.49
N GLU A 231 -11.98 0.77 13.65
CA GLU A 231 -13.15 0.00 14.08
C GLU A 231 -12.75 -1.34 14.72
N ARG A 232 -11.88 -2.10 14.04
CA ARG A 232 -11.53 -3.43 14.50
C ARG A 232 -10.70 -3.39 15.77
N PHE A 233 -9.70 -2.49 15.82
CA PHE A 233 -8.87 -2.36 17.02
C PHE A 233 -9.71 -1.89 18.21
N TYR A 234 -10.62 -0.93 18.00
CA TYR A 234 -11.52 -0.46 19.05
C TYR A 234 -12.48 -1.54 19.53
N ALA A 235 -13.03 -2.35 18.62
CA ALA A 235 -13.91 -3.47 18.97
C ALA A 235 -13.19 -4.53 19.84
N ASP A 236 -11.89 -4.77 19.57
CA ASP A 236 -11.10 -5.76 20.30
C ASP A 236 -10.56 -5.21 21.64
N GLU A 237 -10.19 -3.92 21.71
CA GLU A 237 -9.40 -3.35 22.82
C GLU A 237 -10.12 -2.23 23.61
N GLY A 238 -11.24 -1.70 23.11
CA GLY A 238 -11.98 -0.58 23.71
C GLY A 238 -11.23 0.76 23.66
N ARG A 239 -10.23 0.88 22.79
CA ARG A 239 -9.42 2.07 22.51
C ARG A 239 -8.85 2.02 21.10
N TYR A 240 -8.32 3.13 20.60
CA TYR A 240 -7.64 3.19 19.31
C TYR A 240 -6.14 2.87 19.48
N PRO A 241 -5.44 2.43 18.40
CA PRO A 241 -3.99 2.21 18.46
C PRO A 241 -3.24 3.55 18.60
N ASP A 242 -2.11 3.54 19.30
CA ASP A 242 -1.26 4.74 19.44
C ASP A 242 -0.53 5.08 18.13
N ARG A 243 -0.28 4.06 17.28
CA ARG A 243 0.56 4.22 16.09
C ARG A 243 0.20 3.23 14.98
N ILE A 244 0.29 3.72 13.74
CA ILE A 244 0.28 2.86 12.55
C ILE A 244 1.61 3.02 11.82
N VAL A 245 2.31 1.91 11.63
CA VAL A 245 3.59 1.82 10.91
C VAL A 245 3.35 1.22 9.54
N LEU A 246 3.77 1.89 8.48
CA LEU A 246 3.45 1.48 7.11
C LEU A 246 4.60 1.70 6.12
N PRO A 247 4.73 0.82 5.10
CA PRO A 247 5.71 1.00 4.04
C PRO A 247 5.34 2.18 3.15
N VAL A 248 6.34 2.93 2.70
CA VAL A 248 6.14 4.11 1.85
C VAL A 248 6.90 3.99 0.53
N GLY A 249 6.14 3.81 -0.56
CA GLY A 249 6.62 4.02 -1.93
C GLY A 249 6.12 5.37 -2.46
N ASN A 250 5.04 5.37 -3.26
CA ASN A 250 4.40 6.62 -3.74
C ASN A 250 3.60 7.39 -2.66
N ALA A 251 3.69 7.00 -1.42
CA ALA A 251 3.05 7.62 -0.25
C ALA A 251 1.50 7.67 -0.27
N GLY A 252 0.85 6.95 -1.19
CA GLY A 252 -0.62 6.95 -1.33
C GLY A 252 -1.34 6.42 -0.08
N ASN A 253 -0.86 5.33 0.54
CA ASN A 253 -1.49 4.81 1.78
C ASN A 253 -1.36 5.79 2.95
N THR A 254 -0.21 6.42 3.11
CA THR A 254 0.00 7.43 4.16
C THR A 254 -0.98 8.60 3.99
N ALA A 255 -1.08 9.12 2.76
CA ALA A 255 -2.03 10.18 2.41
C ALA A 255 -3.49 9.75 2.64
N ALA A 256 -3.84 8.52 2.27
CA ALA A 256 -5.19 7.97 2.42
C ALA A 256 -5.58 7.77 3.90
N LEU A 257 -4.68 7.21 4.73
CA LEU A 257 -4.93 7.06 6.17
C LEU A 257 -5.07 8.43 6.85
N TYR A 258 -4.20 9.37 6.53
CA TYR A 258 -4.30 10.73 7.06
C TYR A 258 -5.65 11.38 6.69
N LYS A 259 -6.09 11.21 5.43
CA LYS A 259 -7.40 11.68 4.99
C LYS A 259 -8.54 11.03 5.78
N ALA A 260 -8.51 9.70 5.98
CA ALA A 260 -9.49 8.98 6.80
C ALA A 260 -9.59 9.57 8.20
N PHE A 261 -8.46 9.85 8.85
CA PHE A 261 -8.45 10.41 10.20
C PHE A 261 -9.02 11.82 10.24
N ARG A 262 -8.67 12.67 9.26
CA ARG A 262 -9.24 14.02 9.16
C ARG A 262 -10.76 13.98 9.00
N GLU A 263 -11.29 13.10 8.17
CA GLU A 263 -12.73 12.95 7.96
C GLU A 263 -13.44 12.49 9.24
N LEU A 264 -12.89 11.51 9.97
CA LEU A 264 -13.45 11.06 11.25
C LEU A 264 -13.35 12.12 12.35
N VAL A 265 -12.30 12.95 12.37
CA VAL A 265 -12.21 14.08 13.31
C VAL A 265 -13.24 15.14 12.97
N ARG A 266 -13.46 15.44 11.70
CA ARG A 266 -14.47 16.41 11.25
C ARG A 266 -15.90 15.98 11.58
N SER A 267 -16.23 14.70 11.44
CA SER A 267 -17.53 14.17 11.84
C SER A 267 -17.72 14.07 13.36
N GLY A 268 -16.65 14.24 14.15
CA GLY A 268 -16.63 14.00 15.59
C GLY A 268 -16.58 12.54 16.01
N ALA A 269 -16.43 11.60 15.06
CA ALA A 269 -16.32 10.16 15.33
C ALA A 269 -14.99 9.77 15.98
N LEU A 270 -13.94 10.57 15.76
CA LEU A 270 -12.61 10.37 16.35
C LEU A 270 -12.17 11.67 17.04
N ALA A 271 -11.82 11.60 18.32
CA ALA A 271 -11.25 12.75 19.00
C ALA A 271 -9.83 13.05 18.46
N PRO A 272 -9.40 14.33 18.34
CA PRO A 272 -8.06 14.66 17.85
C PRO A 272 -6.94 14.02 18.67
N GLY A 273 -7.16 13.75 19.97
CA GLY A 273 -6.20 13.07 20.85
C GLY A 273 -6.07 11.57 20.61
N ASP A 274 -7.03 10.97 19.93
CA ASP A 274 -7.12 9.53 19.64
C ASP A 274 -6.62 9.19 18.23
N VAL A 275 -6.19 10.18 17.45
CA VAL A 275 -5.62 9.97 16.11
C VAL A 275 -4.28 9.22 16.23
N PRO A 276 -4.13 8.04 15.60
CA PRO A 276 -2.88 7.29 15.62
C PRO A 276 -1.74 8.05 14.94
N LYS A 277 -0.54 7.98 15.51
CA LYS A 277 0.67 8.51 14.87
C LYS A 277 0.98 7.73 13.59
N LEU A 278 1.12 8.40 12.45
CA LEU A 278 1.52 7.77 11.19
C LEU A 278 3.04 7.69 11.09
N THR A 279 3.57 6.48 10.95
CA THR A 279 5.02 6.25 10.85
C THR A 279 5.34 5.59 9.52
N GLY A 280 6.03 6.35 8.66
CA GLY A 280 6.44 5.89 7.33
C GLY A 280 7.76 5.11 7.36
N VAL A 281 7.83 4.00 6.63
CA VAL A 281 9.07 3.23 6.48
C VAL A 281 9.46 3.13 5.01
N GLN A 282 10.69 3.49 4.69
CA GLN A 282 11.28 3.35 3.35
C GLN A 282 12.52 2.45 3.41
N ALA A 283 12.88 1.86 2.26
CA ALA A 283 14.17 1.19 2.15
C ALA A 283 15.31 2.23 2.07
N GLU A 284 16.47 1.96 2.65
CA GLU A 284 17.61 2.90 2.66
C GLU A 284 18.03 3.33 1.25
N GLY A 285 17.93 2.43 0.26
CA GLY A 285 18.20 2.76 -1.14
C GLY A 285 17.09 3.52 -1.87
N ALA A 286 15.97 3.89 -1.19
CA ALA A 286 14.84 4.62 -1.76
C ALA A 286 14.08 5.40 -0.66
N ALA A 287 14.74 6.37 -0.01
CA ALA A 287 14.24 7.03 1.22
C ALA A 287 14.06 8.57 1.15
N PRO A 288 13.51 9.14 0.06
CA PRO A 288 13.38 10.59 -0.09
C PRO A 288 12.45 11.25 0.94
N MET A 289 11.44 10.52 1.47
CA MET A 289 10.56 11.06 2.52
C MET A 289 11.23 11.06 3.89
N VAL A 290 12.04 10.05 4.19
CA VAL A 290 12.84 10.02 5.43
C VAL A 290 13.81 11.21 5.45
N GLU A 291 14.48 11.47 4.34
CA GLU A 291 15.34 12.66 4.19
C GLU A 291 14.56 13.97 4.38
N ALA A 292 13.36 14.09 3.79
CA ALA A 292 12.53 15.28 3.93
C ALA A 292 12.05 15.52 5.37
N ILE A 293 11.70 14.46 6.12
CA ILE A 293 11.32 14.56 7.53
C ILE A 293 12.54 14.94 8.39
N ALA A 294 13.70 14.31 8.18
CA ALA A 294 14.92 14.58 8.94
C ALA A 294 15.45 16.01 8.74
N GLU A 295 15.27 16.56 7.53
CA GLU A 295 15.69 17.95 7.19
C GLU A 295 14.57 18.99 7.36
N ASP A 296 13.41 18.60 7.91
CA ASP A 296 12.22 19.43 8.08
C ASP A 296 11.79 20.16 6.78
N ARG A 297 11.84 19.45 5.65
CA ARG A 297 11.42 19.97 4.34
C ARG A 297 9.97 19.66 4.05
N GLU A 298 9.23 20.59 3.50
CA GLU A 298 7.83 20.41 3.07
C GLU A 298 7.70 19.50 1.84
N THR A 299 8.78 19.35 1.05
CA THR A 299 8.80 18.54 -0.17
C THR A 299 9.97 17.58 -0.20
N THR A 300 9.82 16.50 -0.95
CA THR A 300 10.92 15.55 -1.21
C THR A 300 11.84 16.04 -2.33
N ARG A 301 13.11 15.63 -2.29
CA ARG A 301 14.00 15.68 -3.46
C ARG A 301 13.85 14.39 -4.24
N ARG A 302 13.91 14.46 -5.55
CA ARG A 302 13.93 13.28 -6.41
C ARG A 302 15.27 12.55 -6.27
N TRP A 303 15.22 11.24 -6.03
CA TRP A 303 16.35 10.32 -6.08
C TRP A 303 16.33 9.59 -7.42
N GLU A 304 17.42 9.66 -8.18
CA GLU A 304 17.48 9.05 -9.53
C GLU A 304 17.88 7.57 -9.46
N ASP A 305 18.88 7.24 -8.65
CA ASP A 305 19.40 5.88 -8.50
C ASP A 305 18.80 5.24 -7.23
N VAL A 306 17.68 4.55 -7.39
CA VAL A 306 17.00 3.85 -6.29
C VAL A 306 17.15 2.35 -6.43
N GLU A 307 17.58 1.68 -5.34
CA GLU A 307 17.81 0.25 -5.33
C GLU A 307 17.36 -0.38 -4.00
N THR A 308 16.59 -1.47 -4.07
CA THR A 308 16.16 -2.29 -2.93
C THR A 308 15.50 -3.56 -3.44
N ILE A 309 15.54 -4.64 -2.64
CA ILE A 309 14.77 -5.87 -2.85
C ILE A 309 13.26 -5.61 -2.72
N ALA A 310 12.86 -4.58 -1.97
CA ALA A 310 11.47 -4.19 -1.74
C ALA A 310 10.89 -3.45 -2.95
N THR A 311 10.75 -4.15 -4.10
CA THR A 311 10.45 -3.56 -5.41
C THR A 311 9.19 -2.68 -5.44
N ALA A 312 8.18 -2.97 -4.61
CA ALA A 312 6.93 -2.20 -4.57
C ALA A 312 7.08 -0.81 -3.88
N ILE A 313 8.17 -0.59 -3.13
CA ILE A 313 8.53 0.71 -2.52
C ILE A 313 9.82 1.32 -3.08
N ARG A 314 10.38 0.77 -4.17
CA ARG A 314 11.55 1.30 -4.88
C ARG A 314 11.17 2.54 -5.69
N ILE A 315 10.92 3.65 -5.00
CA ILE A 315 10.40 4.90 -5.55
C ILE A 315 11.28 6.07 -5.12
N GLY A 316 11.91 6.75 -6.09
CA GLY A 316 12.76 7.93 -5.85
C GLY A 316 12.00 9.26 -5.84
N ASN A 317 10.76 9.29 -6.36
CA ASN A 317 9.93 10.49 -6.39
C ASN A 317 8.48 10.14 -6.00
N PRO A 318 8.15 10.12 -4.69
CA PRO A 318 6.82 9.79 -4.20
C PRO A 318 5.75 10.79 -4.62
N VAL A 319 4.85 10.41 -5.52
CA VAL A 319 3.81 11.31 -6.08
C VAL A 319 2.94 11.95 -4.99
N ASN A 320 2.56 11.17 -3.95
CA ASN A 320 1.69 11.67 -2.89
C ASN A 320 2.45 12.21 -1.67
N ALA A 321 3.75 12.49 -1.77
CA ALA A 321 4.52 13.10 -0.69
C ALA A 321 3.90 14.41 -0.18
N PRO A 322 3.39 15.33 -1.05
CA PRO A 322 2.75 16.57 -0.59
C PRO A 322 1.53 16.35 0.32
N LYS A 323 0.82 15.23 0.17
CA LYS A 323 -0.31 14.86 1.04
C LYS A 323 0.12 14.05 2.26
N ALA A 324 1.21 13.29 2.16
CA ALA A 324 1.64 12.36 3.19
C ALA A 324 2.56 12.99 4.23
N LEU A 325 3.44 13.93 3.85
CA LEU A 325 4.34 14.61 4.78
C LEU A 325 3.59 15.38 5.87
N PRO A 326 2.55 16.18 5.56
CA PRO A 326 1.69 16.77 6.58
C PRO A 326 1.09 15.70 7.50
N GLY A 327 0.58 14.60 6.95
CA GLY A 327 -0.02 13.52 7.73
C GLY A 327 0.93 12.90 8.76
N ILE A 328 2.19 12.67 8.42
CA ILE A 328 3.20 12.19 9.35
C ILE A 328 3.45 13.22 10.46
N ARG A 329 3.63 14.50 10.10
CA ARG A 329 3.96 15.56 11.08
C ARG A 329 2.80 15.88 12.00
N GLU A 330 1.63 16.12 11.46
CA GLU A 330 0.46 16.56 12.22
C GLU A 330 -0.07 15.46 13.16
N THR A 331 0.10 14.19 12.82
CA THR A 331 -0.20 13.08 13.75
C THR A 331 0.89 12.86 14.80
N GLY A 332 2.00 13.60 14.76
CA GLY A 332 3.14 13.42 15.65
C GLY A 332 3.90 12.12 15.39
N GLY A 333 3.84 11.64 14.15
CA GLY A 333 4.57 10.48 13.67
C GLY A 333 6.00 10.78 13.25
N THR A 334 6.62 9.84 12.56
CA THR A 334 8.00 9.95 12.03
C THR A 334 8.19 9.14 10.76
N ALA A 335 9.39 9.19 10.18
CA ALA A 335 9.78 8.30 9.10
C ALA A 335 11.16 7.70 9.37
N VAL A 336 11.38 6.45 8.97
CA VAL A 336 12.63 5.72 9.17
C VAL A 336 13.01 4.94 7.91
N ALA A 337 14.31 4.85 7.63
CA ALA A 337 14.86 4.01 6.58
C ALA A 337 15.38 2.69 7.17
N VAL A 338 15.17 1.60 6.43
CA VAL A 338 15.59 0.23 6.80
C VAL A 338 16.41 -0.40 5.69
N SER A 339 17.38 -1.23 6.04
CA SER A 339 18.19 -1.97 5.07
C SER A 339 17.42 -3.16 4.48
N ASP A 340 17.91 -3.71 3.38
CA ASP A 340 17.35 -4.91 2.76
C ASP A 340 17.49 -6.14 3.68
N GLU A 341 18.54 -6.21 4.51
CA GLU A 341 18.72 -7.23 5.54
C GLU A 341 17.69 -7.12 6.65
N GLU A 342 17.42 -5.89 7.14
CA GLU A 342 16.36 -5.64 8.13
C GLU A 342 14.99 -6.03 7.59
N ILE A 343 14.68 -5.73 6.32
CA ILE A 343 13.44 -6.13 5.63
C ILE A 343 13.33 -7.66 5.55
N THR A 344 14.39 -8.35 5.12
CA THR A 344 14.40 -9.83 5.00
C THR A 344 14.23 -10.50 6.37
N SER A 345 14.88 -9.96 7.41
CA SER A 345 14.73 -10.43 8.79
C SER A 345 13.29 -10.28 9.28
N ALA A 346 12.67 -9.14 9.04
CA ALA A 346 11.26 -8.87 9.39
C ALA A 346 10.29 -9.77 8.61
N GLN A 347 10.58 -10.06 7.33
CA GLN A 347 9.78 -10.96 6.51
C GLN A 347 9.76 -12.38 7.09
N ARG A 348 10.93 -12.90 7.51
CA ARG A 348 11.03 -14.20 8.17
C ARG A 348 10.29 -14.24 9.50
N ALA A 349 10.36 -13.18 10.29
CA ALA A 349 9.65 -13.08 11.56
C ALA A 349 8.13 -13.11 11.36
N LEU A 350 7.60 -12.34 10.40
CA LEU A 350 6.18 -12.39 10.02
C LEU A 350 5.77 -13.78 9.53
N ALA A 351 6.59 -14.43 8.70
CA ALA A 351 6.34 -15.78 8.23
C ALA A 351 6.29 -16.79 9.38
N SER A 352 7.11 -16.64 10.42
CA SER A 352 7.06 -17.49 11.61
C SER A 352 5.77 -17.33 12.41
N GLU A 353 5.08 -16.20 12.31
CA GLU A 353 3.72 -15.97 12.83
C GLU A 353 2.61 -16.49 11.89
N GLY A 354 2.98 -17.07 10.74
CA GLY A 354 2.03 -17.52 9.72
C GLY A 354 1.54 -16.41 8.79
N VAL A 355 2.14 -15.22 8.85
CA VAL A 355 1.78 -14.06 8.02
C VAL A 355 2.79 -13.91 6.89
N GLY A 356 2.45 -14.44 5.72
CA GLY A 356 3.31 -14.41 4.54
C GLY A 356 3.16 -13.12 3.72
N VAL A 357 4.23 -12.34 3.60
CA VAL A 357 4.19 -11.01 2.96
C VAL A 357 5.33 -10.81 1.95
N GLU A 358 5.13 -9.92 0.96
CA GLU A 358 6.19 -9.46 0.08
C GLU A 358 7.23 -8.59 0.83
N PRO A 359 8.48 -8.44 0.37
CA PRO A 359 9.52 -7.66 1.05
C PRO A 359 9.08 -6.24 1.41
N ALA A 360 8.43 -5.53 0.48
CA ALA A 360 7.94 -4.19 0.72
C ALA A 360 7.02 -4.08 1.94
N SER A 361 6.20 -5.09 2.18
CA SER A 361 5.29 -5.17 3.33
C SER A 361 6.02 -5.36 4.65
N ALA A 362 7.09 -6.16 4.65
CA ALA A 362 7.89 -6.44 5.85
C ALA A 362 8.64 -5.21 6.37
N ALA A 363 8.84 -4.20 5.51
CA ALA A 363 9.47 -2.94 5.90
C ALA A 363 8.78 -2.28 7.10
N SER A 364 7.44 -2.40 7.25
CA SER A 364 6.73 -1.86 8.41
C SER A 364 7.22 -2.42 9.74
N VAL A 365 7.42 -3.74 9.80
CA VAL A 365 7.95 -4.41 11.00
C VAL A 365 9.44 -4.12 11.21
N ALA A 366 10.23 -4.06 10.14
CA ALA A 366 11.64 -3.66 10.22
C ALA A 366 11.77 -2.25 10.81
N GLY A 367 10.97 -1.30 10.33
CA GLY A 367 10.93 0.07 10.87
C GLY A 367 10.46 0.14 12.31
N LEU A 368 9.45 -0.65 12.69
CA LEU A 368 9.01 -0.76 14.09
C LEU A 368 10.15 -1.20 15.01
N ARG A 369 10.87 -2.27 14.65
CA ARG A 369 12.02 -2.77 15.43
C ARG A 369 13.08 -1.69 15.60
N LYS A 370 13.48 -1.05 14.49
CA LYS A 370 14.52 0.00 14.49
C LYS A 370 14.14 1.19 15.38
N LEU A 371 12.90 1.68 15.28
CA LEU A 371 12.41 2.79 16.10
C LEU A 371 12.23 2.39 17.57
N ARG A 372 11.88 1.14 17.85
CA ARG A 372 11.78 0.63 19.22
C ARG A 372 13.16 0.52 19.88
N GLU A 373 14.18 0.04 19.15
CA GLU A 373 15.56 -0.02 19.59
C GLU A 373 16.16 1.39 19.84
N ALA A 374 15.79 2.36 18.98
CA ALA A 374 16.20 3.75 19.15
C ALA A 374 15.49 4.46 20.32
N GLY A 375 14.40 3.90 20.85
CA GLY A 375 13.60 4.48 21.92
C GLY A 375 12.55 5.50 21.45
N ASP A 376 12.35 5.63 20.12
CA ASP A 376 11.34 6.53 19.53
C ASP A 376 9.91 5.98 19.66
N ILE A 377 9.80 4.65 19.85
CA ILE A 377 8.54 3.96 20.15
C ILE A 377 8.62 3.38 21.56
N GLY A 378 7.66 3.74 22.41
CA GLY A 378 7.59 3.30 23.80
C GLY A 378 7.08 1.87 23.96
N ALA A 379 7.52 1.15 25.00
CA ALA A 379 7.02 -0.20 25.32
C ALA A 379 5.51 -0.23 25.65
N GLY A 380 4.93 0.90 26.02
CA GLY A 380 3.50 1.03 26.34
C GLY A 380 2.62 1.40 25.14
N GLU A 381 3.17 1.48 23.93
CA GLU A 381 2.37 1.81 22.72
C GLU A 381 1.63 0.59 22.17
N ASP A 382 0.40 0.82 21.72
CA ASP A 382 -0.38 -0.10 20.89
C ASP A 382 -0.05 0.20 19.43
N VAL A 383 0.48 -0.77 18.70
CA VAL A 383 1.01 -0.56 17.36
C VAL A 383 0.31 -1.46 16.33
N VAL A 384 -0.08 -0.88 15.22
CA VAL A 384 -0.52 -1.63 14.03
C VAL A 384 0.53 -1.48 12.93
N CYS A 385 1.10 -2.59 12.46
CA CYS A 385 1.90 -2.62 11.25
C CYS A 385 1.02 -2.97 10.05
N LEU A 386 1.03 -2.12 9.02
CA LEU A 386 0.34 -2.37 7.76
C LEU A 386 1.26 -3.17 6.82
N THR A 387 0.80 -4.35 6.38
CA THR A 387 1.47 -5.16 5.35
C THR A 387 0.67 -5.10 4.06
N THR A 388 1.30 -4.68 2.97
CA THR A 388 0.66 -4.15 1.76
C THR A 388 0.36 -5.20 0.70
N GLY A 389 1.13 -6.30 0.67
CA GLY A 389 0.98 -7.36 -0.32
C GLY A 389 1.39 -8.73 0.18
N HIS A 390 0.83 -9.75 -0.43
CA HIS A 390 1.04 -11.16 -0.11
C HIS A 390 2.42 -11.66 -0.58
N LEU A 391 2.98 -12.67 0.07
CA LEU A 391 4.29 -13.25 -0.28
C LEU A 391 4.39 -13.70 -1.76
N LEU A 392 3.30 -14.18 -2.34
CA LEU A 392 3.26 -14.64 -3.73
C LEU A 392 3.28 -13.50 -4.77
N LYS A 393 3.34 -12.23 -4.34
CA LYS A 393 3.54 -11.08 -5.23
C LYS A 393 5.01 -10.95 -5.66
N ASP A 394 5.92 -11.49 -4.86
CA ASP A 394 7.35 -11.60 -5.18
C ASP A 394 7.86 -13.00 -4.77
N PRO A 395 7.53 -14.06 -5.56
CA PRO A 395 7.87 -15.45 -5.21
C PRO A 395 9.38 -15.70 -5.22
N ASP A 396 10.14 -14.98 -6.04
CA ASP A 396 11.61 -15.12 -6.09
C ASP A 396 12.22 -14.63 -4.77
N ALA A 397 11.83 -13.46 -4.29
CA ALA A 397 12.26 -12.95 -2.99
C ALA A 397 11.80 -13.84 -1.82
N ALA A 398 10.60 -14.43 -1.92
CA ALA A 398 10.12 -15.37 -0.91
C ALA A 398 10.97 -16.66 -0.89
N ALA A 399 11.40 -17.17 -2.05
CA ALA A 399 12.28 -18.33 -2.16
C ALA A 399 13.68 -18.03 -1.60
N GLU A 400 14.25 -16.85 -1.89
CA GLU A 400 15.54 -16.41 -1.36
C GLU A 400 15.52 -16.20 0.17
N ALA A 401 14.39 -15.74 0.72
CA ALA A 401 14.21 -15.61 2.17
C ALA A 401 13.99 -16.96 2.88
N GLY A 402 13.54 -17.98 2.17
CA GLY A 402 13.26 -19.32 2.68
C GLY A 402 14.52 -20.17 2.87
N ALA A 403 14.31 -21.40 3.32
CA ALA A 403 15.33 -22.43 3.37
C ALA A 403 15.31 -23.28 2.09
N ASP A 404 16.48 -23.71 1.64
CA ASP A 404 16.59 -24.66 0.54
C ASP A 404 15.99 -26.02 0.92
N PRO A 405 15.34 -26.73 -0.03
CA PRO A 405 14.91 -28.09 0.20
C PRO A 405 16.11 -29.03 0.48
N GLU A 406 16.00 -29.81 1.54
CA GLU A 406 17.03 -30.77 1.91
C GLU A 406 16.79 -32.12 1.20
N PRO A 407 17.71 -32.64 0.37
CA PRO A 407 17.55 -33.92 -0.29
C PRO A 407 17.72 -35.07 0.71
N VAL A 408 16.75 -35.96 0.77
CA VAL A 408 16.82 -37.20 1.56
C VAL A 408 16.50 -38.40 0.68
N PRO A 409 17.03 -39.61 0.98
CA PRO A 409 16.65 -40.83 0.29
C PRO A 409 15.17 -41.15 0.42
N ASN A 410 14.59 -41.88 -0.56
CA ASN A 410 13.22 -42.32 -0.52
C ASN A 410 13.03 -43.51 0.44
N ASP A 411 13.29 -43.30 1.72
CA ASP A 411 13.18 -44.27 2.78
C ASP A 411 12.79 -43.58 4.09
N THR A 412 11.83 -44.13 4.80
CA THR A 412 11.28 -43.53 6.04
C THR A 412 12.31 -43.47 7.17
N ASP A 413 13.15 -44.51 7.31
CA ASP A 413 14.16 -44.55 8.37
C ASP A 413 15.27 -43.54 8.11
N ASP A 414 15.59 -43.29 6.82
CA ASP A 414 16.54 -42.25 6.43
C ASP A 414 15.98 -40.87 6.73
N VAL A 415 14.69 -40.60 6.46
CA VAL A 415 14.03 -39.37 6.84
C VAL A 415 14.04 -39.17 8.35
N LEU A 416 13.70 -40.21 9.14
CA LEU A 416 13.72 -40.12 10.60
C LEU A 416 15.11 -39.85 11.16
N ARG A 417 16.16 -40.48 10.60
CA ARG A 417 17.56 -40.20 10.96
C ARG A 417 17.96 -38.77 10.64
N HIS A 418 17.55 -38.28 9.46
CA HIS A 418 17.78 -36.89 9.06
C HIS A 418 17.11 -35.89 10.03
N LEU A 419 15.85 -36.13 10.39
CA LEU A 419 15.12 -35.31 11.38
C LEU A 419 15.73 -35.37 12.80
N ALA A 420 16.39 -36.47 13.16
CA ALA A 420 17.13 -36.62 14.42
C ALA A 420 18.52 -35.94 14.39
N GLY A 421 18.91 -35.30 13.28
CA GLY A 421 20.22 -34.68 13.10
C GLY A 421 21.36 -35.67 12.84
N GLU A 422 21.04 -36.96 12.53
CA GLU A 422 21.98 -37.97 12.19
C GLU A 422 22.33 -37.92 10.69
N ARG A 423 23.60 -38.07 10.32
CA ARG A 423 24.00 -38.12 8.92
C ARG A 423 23.42 -39.35 8.23
N VAL A 424 22.58 -39.11 7.22
CA VAL A 424 22.00 -40.18 6.40
C VAL A 424 23.05 -40.75 5.46
N SER A 425 23.15 -42.08 5.37
CA SER A 425 24.18 -42.83 4.67
C SER A 425 24.08 -42.77 3.13
N GLY A 426 23.66 -41.66 2.54
CA GLY A 426 23.46 -41.46 1.10
C GLY A 426 24.42 -40.47 0.42
N GLU A 427 25.33 -39.81 1.12
CA GLU A 427 26.29 -38.84 0.52
C GLU A 427 27.42 -39.46 -0.30
N THR A 428 27.41 -40.75 -0.57
CA THR A 428 28.40 -41.40 -1.46
C THR A 428 27.93 -41.52 -2.92
N GLY A 429 26.87 -40.80 -3.29
CA GLY A 429 26.38 -40.69 -4.67
C GLY A 429 27.30 -39.84 -5.55
N LEU A 430 27.24 -40.05 -6.85
CA LEU A 430 28.09 -39.50 -7.91
C LEU A 430 28.32 -37.95 -7.84
N LEU A 431 27.40 -37.20 -7.23
CA LEU A 431 27.46 -35.74 -7.03
C LEU A 431 28.44 -35.34 -5.91
N GLY A 432 28.64 -36.16 -4.87
CA GLY A 432 29.62 -35.92 -3.81
C GLY A 432 31.07 -36.08 -4.34
N ARG A 433 31.27 -36.97 -5.32
CA ARG A 433 32.57 -37.16 -5.97
C ARG A 433 32.93 -36.03 -6.95
N LEU A 434 31.98 -35.36 -7.55
CA LEU A 434 32.23 -34.22 -8.46
C LEU A 434 32.60 -32.93 -7.71
N ARG A 435 32.09 -32.70 -6.50
CA ARG A 435 32.49 -31.54 -5.67
C ARG A 435 33.91 -31.63 -5.10
N SER A 436 34.47 -32.84 -4.96
CA SER A 436 35.85 -33.05 -4.49
C SER A 436 36.92 -32.89 -5.60
N LEU A 437 36.52 -32.80 -6.88
CA LEU A 437 37.42 -32.65 -8.04
C LEU A 437 37.54 -31.21 -8.56
N VAL A 438 36.81 -30.23 -7.92
CA VAL A 438 36.82 -28.80 -8.29
C VAL A 438 37.35 -27.95 -7.12
N ARG A 439 38.18 -28.50 -6.27
CA ARG A 439 39.04 -27.76 -5.33
C ARG A 439 40.50 -27.88 -5.68
#